data_de335b32807df4c6684be5ea4f4b62e3
#
_entry.id   de335b32807df4c6684be5ea4f4b62e3
#
_cell.length_a   1.000
_cell.length_b   1.000
_cell.length_c   1.000
_cell.angle_alpha   90.00
_cell.angle_beta   90.00
_cell.angle_gamma   90.00
#
_symmetry.space_group_name_H-M   'P 1'
#
loop_
_entity.id
_entity.type
_entity.pdbx_description
1 polymer ?
#
loop_
_entity_poly.entity_id
_entity_poly.type
_entity_poly.pdbx_seq_one_letter_code
_entity_poly.pdbx_strand_id
1 'polypeptide(L)'
;MKPSFLSLLFFFGACVFVYADKKQIDKHYAQEYVVPIPDPICRPDAPAIPIKAVPEVRMHNIRPYHEPSIYGIDVSHHQGSINWNMVATDSKAGYVYIKGTESTSHVDSEYERNLREAKKMGIPVGTYHFFSPKASGLVQFQNFSSNFDINMQDLIPVIDVEHRGRVSLAYFHTQLKTLLEEIERAYGVRPIIYTGVNFYNSYLSGMYKKYKFFIARYNSETQPELCDDVPIVMWQFTSEGYINGIRGHVDRSCLLDNYSLQDIMLPR
;
A
#
# COMPACT_ATOMS: atom_id res chain seq x y z
N MET A 1 -68.79 27.15 16.78
CA MET A 1 -68.03 27.34 15.53
C MET A 1 -66.70 26.67 15.72
N LYS A 2 -66.45 25.54 15.05
CA LYS A 2 -65.21 24.76 15.12
C LYS A 2 -64.33 25.11 13.92
N PRO A 3 -63.01 25.26 14.07
CA PRO A 3 -62.13 25.29 12.93
C PRO A 3 -61.69 23.87 12.56
N SER A 4 -61.65 23.60 11.28
CA SER A 4 -61.28 22.35 10.63
C SER A 4 -59.75 22.14 10.72
N PHE A 5 -59.35 20.93 11.13
CA PHE A 5 -57.99 20.45 11.07
C PHE A 5 -57.67 19.98 9.66
N LEU A 6 -56.61 20.56 9.10
CA LEU A 6 -56.00 20.10 7.86
C LEU A 6 -54.94 19.05 8.23
N SER A 7 -55.19 17.81 7.82
CA SER A 7 -54.29 16.66 8.09
C SER A 7 -53.16 16.67 7.08
N LEU A 8 -51.93 16.94 7.52
CA LEU A 8 -50.73 16.83 6.71
C LEU A 8 -50.18 15.40 6.87
N LEU A 9 -50.31 14.59 5.83
CA LEU A 9 -49.74 13.26 5.76
C LEU A 9 -48.21 13.39 5.47
N PHE A 10 -47.38 13.14 6.49
CA PHE A 10 -45.96 12.91 6.31
C PHE A 10 -45.77 11.45 5.89
N PHE A 11 -45.30 11.23 4.66
CA PHE A 11 -44.74 9.98 4.24
C PHE A 11 -43.35 9.83 4.89
N PHE A 12 -43.25 9.00 5.91
CA PHE A 12 -41.97 8.51 6.41
C PHE A 12 -41.45 7.47 5.41
N GLY A 13 -40.52 7.89 4.55
CA GLY A 13 -39.67 7.00 3.81
C GLY A 13 -38.68 6.35 4.79
N ALA A 14 -38.93 5.10 5.12
CA ALA A 14 -37.98 4.30 5.88
C ALA A 14 -36.69 4.14 5.05
N CYS A 15 -35.62 4.85 5.41
CA CYS A 15 -34.29 4.51 4.99
C CYS A 15 -33.90 3.18 5.67
N VAL A 16 -34.07 2.09 4.95
CA VAL A 16 -33.48 0.81 5.34
C VAL A 16 -31.97 0.94 5.09
N PHE A 17 -31.22 1.23 6.14
CA PHE A 17 -29.77 1.05 6.13
C PHE A 17 -29.49 -0.46 6.13
N VAL A 18 -29.25 -1.01 4.94
CA VAL A 18 -28.65 -2.34 4.84
C VAL A 18 -27.21 -2.20 5.32
N TYR A 19 -26.93 -2.64 6.52
CA TYR A 19 -25.58 -2.86 7.00
C TYR A 19 -25.04 -4.07 6.23
N ALA A 20 -24.46 -3.83 5.05
CA ALA A 20 -23.66 -4.84 4.38
C ALA A 20 -22.35 -4.99 5.17
N ASP A 21 -22.05 -6.23 5.54
CA ASP A 21 -20.83 -6.57 6.28
C ASP A 21 -19.60 -6.06 5.49
N LYS A 22 -18.82 -5.17 6.10
CA LYS A 22 -17.69 -4.50 5.48
C LYS A 22 -16.65 -5.49 4.91
N LYS A 23 -16.55 -6.69 5.50
CA LYS A 23 -15.74 -7.80 5.00
C LYS A 23 -16.15 -8.29 3.61
N GLN A 24 -17.44 -8.21 3.27
CA GLN A 24 -17.92 -8.61 1.95
C GLN A 24 -17.66 -7.52 0.89
N ILE A 25 -17.66 -6.26 1.30
CA ILE A 25 -17.39 -5.15 0.38
C ILE A 25 -15.91 -5.15 -0.03
N ASP A 26 -14.99 -5.35 0.91
CA ASP A 26 -13.54 -5.39 0.62
C ASP A 26 -13.17 -6.60 -0.26
N LYS A 27 -13.75 -7.78 -0.02
CA LYS A 27 -13.59 -8.94 -0.91
C LYS A 27 -14.21 -8.73 -2.30
N HIS A 28 -15.30 -8.00 -2.38
CA HIS A 28 -15.96 -7.72 -3.66
C HIS A 28 -15.16 -6.72 -4.50
N TYR A 29 -14.52 -5.73 -3.85
CA TYR A 29 -13.60 -4.81 -4.55
C TYR A 29 -12.36 -5.53 -5.09
N ALA A 30 -11.80 -6.48 -4.36
CA ALA A 30 -10.66 -7.27 -4.81
C ALA A 30 -11.02 -8.23 -5.96
N GLN A 31 -12.25 -8.74 -6.03
CA GLN A 31 -12.69 -9.67 -7.07
C GLN A 31 -13.26 -9.01 -8.33
N GLU A 32 -13.89 -7.84 -8.24
CA GLU A 32 -14.48 -7.18 -9.42
C GLU A 32 -13.46 -6.50 -10.35
N TYR A 33 -12.19 -6.39 -9.95
CA TYR A 33 -11.15 -5.72 -10.74
C TYR A 33 -10.10 -6.66 -11.35
N VAL A 34 -10.26 -7.98 -11.22
CA VAL A 34 -9.50 -8.92 -12.02
C VAL A 34 -10.17 -9.03 -13.41
N VAL A 35 -10.02 -7.98 -14.20
CA VAL A 35 -10.12 -8.14 -15.65
C VAL A 35 -8.89 -8.92 -16.06
N PRO A 36 -9.01 -10.07 -16.76
CA PRO A 36 -7.86 -10.72 -17.37
C PRO A 36 -7.26 -9.72 -18.36
N ILE A 37 -6.19 -9.05 -17.94
CA ILE A 37 -5.41 -8.22 -18.85
C ILE A 37 -4.61 -9.23 -19.67
N PRO A 38 -4.73 -9.22 -21.02
CA PRO A 38 -3.81 -9.99 -21.84
C PRO A 38 -2.39 -9.59 -21.47
N ASP A 39 -1.46 -10.54 -21.55
CA ASP A 39 -0.05 -10.32 -21.25
C ASP A 39 0.42 -8.95 -21.72
N PRO A 40 1.22 -8.21 -20.93
CA PRO A 40 1.63 -6.87 -21.28
C PRO A 40 2.38 -6.90 -22.61
N ILE A 41 1.68 -6.59 -23.69
CA ILE A 41 2.28 -6.32 -24.98
C ILE A 41 2.98 -4.98 -24.79
N CYS A 42 4.29 -5.01 -24.64
CA CYS A 42 5.12 -3.84 -24.89
C CYS A 42 4.69 -3.27 -26.23
N ARG A 43 4.31 -1.99 -26.25
CA ARG A 43 3.63 -1.32 -27.39
C ARG A 43 4.23 -1.68 -28.74
N PRO A 44 3.42 -2.09 -29.74
CA PRO A 44 3.92 -2.57 -31.04
C PRO A 44 4.44 -1.50 -31.98
N ASP A 45 4.64 -0.25 -31.56
CA ASP A 45 4.95 0.89 -32.46
C ASP A 45 6.40 1.36 -32.40
N ALA A 46 7.34 0.57 -31.89
CA ALA A 46 8.77 0.87 -32.06
C ALA A 46 9.27 0.26 -33.38
N PRO A 47 9.95 1.02 -34.24
CA PRO A 47 10.52 0.49 -35.48
C PRO A 47 11.53 -0.61 -35.16
N ALA A 48 11.44 -1.73 -35.91
CA ALA A 48 12.33 -2.87 -35.76
C ALA A 48 13.80 -2.46 -35.92
N ILE A 49 14.55 -2.50 -34.83
CA ILE A 49 16.01 -2.34 -34.86
C ILE A 49 16.59 -3.66 -35.37
N PRO A 50 17.51 -3.64 -36.37
CA PRO A 50 18.10 -4.87 -36.89
C PRO A 50 18.85 -5.62 -35.79
N ILE A 51 18.56 -6.91 -35.68
CA ILE A 51 19.17 -7.84 -34.73
C ILE A 51 20.66 -7.94 -35.02
N LYS A 52 21.48 -7.17 -34.33
CA LYS A 52 22.90 -7.50 -34.21
C LYS A 52 23.03 -8.65 -33.21
N ALA A 53 23.90 -9.61 -33.58
CA ALA A 53 24.14 -10.85 -32.83
C ALA A 53 24.07 -10.63 -31.31
N VAL A 54 23.21 -11.42 -30.66
CA VAL A 54 23.06 -11.46 -29.21
C VAL A 54 24.42 -11.78 -28.61
N PRO A 55 25.02 -10.91 -27.80
CA PRO A 55 26.19 -11.29 -27.03
C PRO A 55 25.77 -12.42 -26.10
N GLU A 56 26.63 -13.43 -26.04
CA GLU A 56 26.51 -14.55 -25.10
C GLU A 56 26.09 -14.04 -23.73
N VAL A 57 24.89 -14.38 -23.29
CA VAL A 57 24.40 -14.06 -21.96
C VAL A 57 25.35 -14.77 -20.99
N ARG A 58 26.33 -14.05 -20.44
CA ARG A 58 27.06 -14.52 -19.28
C ARG A 58 26.02 -14.82 -18.22
N MET A 59 25.84 -16.09 -17.93
CA MET A 59 25.11 -16.54 -16.76
C MET A 59 25.73 -15.82 -15.57
N HIS A 60 25.12 -14.70 -15.18
CA HIS A 60 25.46 -14.07 -13.92
C HIS A 60 25.09 -15.10 -12.88
N ASN A 61 26.09 -15.47 -12.08
CA ASN A 61 26.00 -16.42 -10.99
C ASN A 61 24.62 -16.31 -10.35
N ILE A 62 23.80 -17.34 -10.53
CA ILE A 62 22.62 -17.57 -9.70
C ILE A 62 23.18 -17.68 -8.30
N ARG A 63 23.15 -16.56 -7.55
CA ARG A 63 23.49 -16.61 -6.13
C ARG A 63 22.50 -17.58 -5.50
N PRO A 64 22.97 -18.51 -4.67
CA PRO A 64 22.06 -19.37 -3.94
C PRO A 64 21.07 -18.45 -3.22
N TYR A 65 19.77 -18.81 -3.25
CA TYR A 65 18.70 -18.13 -2.53
C TYR A 65 19.18 -17.90 -1.08
N HIS A 66 19.58 -16.68 -0.79
CA HIS A 66 19.80 -16.27 0.59
C HIS A 66 18.41 -15.99 1.15
N GLU A 67 18.06 -16.65 2.24
CA GLU A 67 16.86 -16.28 2.98
C GLU A 67 16.90 -14.77 3.21
N PRO A 68 15.79 -14.05 2.91
CA PRO A 68 15.76 -12.61 3.13
C PRO A 68 16.11 -12.33 4.58
N SER A 69 17.06 -11.46 4.80
CA SER A 69 17.63 -11.22 6.13
C SER A 69 16.63 -10.54 7.08
N ILE A 70 15.60 -9.86 6.56
CA ILE A 70 14.62 -9.10 7.37
C ILE A 70 13.24 -9.22 6.76
N TYR A 71 12.34 -9.79 7.55
CA TYR A 71 10.91 -9.86 7.27
C TYR A 71 10.13 -8.75 7.96
N GLY A 72 9.01 -8.35 7.39
CA GLY A 72 8.07 -7.40 7.96
C GLY A 72 6.62 -7.82 7.80
N ILE A 73 5.75 -7.05 8.40
CA ILE A 73 4.30 -7.21 8.34
C ILE A 73 3.61 -5.87 8.09
N ASP A 74 2.39 -5.95 7.54
CA ASP A 74 1.51 -4.81 7.37
C ASP A 74 0.22 -5.07 8.15
N VAL A 75 -0.20 -4.08 8.94
CA VAL A 75 -1.37 -4.23 9.82
C VAL A 75 -2.30 -3.02 9.75
N SER A 76 -3.57 -3.26 10.05
CA SER A 76 -4.61 -2.26 10.19
C SER A 76 -5.62 -2.69 11.24
N HIS A 77 -6.75 -1.98 11.36
CA HIS A 77 -7.88 -2.43 12.18
C HIS A 77 -8.39 -3.84 11.84
N HIS A 78 -8.11 -4.36 10.65
CA HIS A 78 -8.52 -5.71 10.23
C HIS A 78 -7.93 -6.83 11.08
N GLN A 79 -6.73 -6.63 11.63
CA GLN A 79 -6.10 -7.59 12.54
C GLN A 79 -6.67 -7.51 13.96
N GLY A 80 -7.52 -6.51 14.24
CA GLY A 80 -8.13 -6.31 15.55
C GLY A 80 -7.10 -6.08 16.65
N SER A 81 -7.32 -6.73 17.80
CA SER A 81 -6.40 -6.60 18.92
C SER A 81 -5.14 -7.44 18.73
N ILE A 82 -3.99 -6.79 18.63
CA ILE A 82 -2.67 -7.40 18.45
C ILE A 82 -1.96 -7.52 19.81
N ASN A 83 -1.34 -8.66 20.08
CA ASN A 83 -0.44 -8.84 21.22
C ASN A 83 1.00 -8.55 20.80
N TRP A 84 1.41 -7.31 20.90
CA TRP A 84 2.72 -6.83 20.46
C TRP A 84 3.89 -7.46 21.21
N ASN A 85 3.70 -7.92 22.47
CA ASN A 85 4.74 -8.67 23.17
C ASN A 85 5.07 -10.01 22.46
N MET A 86 4.06 -10.68 21.92
CA MET A 86 4.27 -11.91 21.16
C MET A 86 4.85 -11.62 19.77
N VAL A 87 4.35 -10.57 19.10
CA VAL A 87 4.87 -10.14 17.78
C VAL A 87 6.37 -9.83 17.86
N ALA A 88 6.81 -9.11 18.89
CA ALA A 88 8.22 -8.74 19.08
C ALA A 88 9.17 -9.92 19.25
N THR A 89 8.65 -11.10 19.61
CA THR A 89 9.46 -12.34 19.74
C THR A 89 9.44 -13.18 18.46
N ASP A 90 8.65 -12.82 17.47
CA ASP A 90 8.59 -13.53 16.20
C ASP A 90 9.60 -12.94 15.20
N SER A 91 10.61 -13.72 14.83
CA SER A 91 11.67 -13.31 13.88
C SER A 91 11.14 -12.91 12.49
N LYS A 92 9.86 -13.21 12.21
CA LYS A 92 9.18 -12.88 10.96
C LYS A 92 8.58 -11.47 10.95
N ALA A 93 8.73 -10.70 12.03
CA ALA A 93 8.21 -9.34 12.19
C ALA A 93 9.33 -8.37 12.62
N GLY A 94 10.40 -8.29 11.82
CA GLY A 94 11.55 -7.40 12.05
C GLY A 94 11.24 -5.92 11.81
N TYR A 95 10.12 -5.59 11.15
CA TYR A 95 9.55 -4.24 11.01
C TYR A 95 8.04 -4.33 10.78
N VAL A 96 7.35 -3.22 10.99
CA VAL A 96 5.89 -3.15 10.74
C VAL A 96 5.49 -1.85 10.05
N TYR A 97 4.62 -1.96 9.05
CA TYR A 97 3.85 -0.84 8.53
C TYR A 97 2.43 -0.90 9.08
N ILE A 98 1.95 0.24 9.58
CA ILE A 98 0.64 0.37 10.23
C ILE A 98 -0.22 1.33 9.41
N LYS A 99 -1.46 0.91 9.08
CA LYS A 99 -2.41 1.81 8.43
C LYS A 99 -2.67 3.01 9.32
N GLY A 100 -2.33 4.20 8.83
CA GLY A 100 -2.65 5.45 9.53
C GLY A 100 -3.94 6.04 9.01
N THR A 101 -3.98 6.29 7.71
CA THR A 101 -5.06 7.06 7.10
C THR A 101 -5.44 6.50 5.73
N GLU A 102 -6.64 6.89 5.26
CA GLU A 102 -7.15 6.57 3.93
C GLU A 102 -7.95 7.76 3.39
N SER A 103 -7.79 8.05 2.11
CA SER A 103 -8.53 9.12 1.46
C SER A 103 -8.43 10.46 2.20
N THR A 104 -9.49 11.24 2.23
CA THR A 104 -9.47 12.63 2.73
C THR A 104 -9.77 12.78 4.22
N SER A 105 -10.25 11.73 4.91
CA SER A 105 -10.74 11.88 6.29
C SER A 105 -10.73 10.60 7.12
N HIS A 106 -10.50 9.44 6.52
CA HIS A 106 -10.50 8.19 7.28
C HIS A 106 -9.17 8.05 8.04
N VAL A 107 -9.27 7.74 9.32
CA VAL A 107 -8.17 7.37 10.21
C VAL A 107 -8.43 5.94 10.69
N ASP A 108 -7.44 5.09 10.62
CA ASP A 108 -7.57 3.71 11.07
C ASP A 108 -7.80 3.67 12.59
N SER A 109 -8.83 2.96 13.04
CA SER A 109 -9.26 2.96 14.45
C SER A 109 -8.23 2.35 15.42
N GLU A 110 -7.31 1.54 14.89
CA GLU A 110 -6.27 0.89 15.69
C GLU A 110 -4.91 1.54 15.55
N TYR A 111 -4.80 2.60 14.73
CA TYR A 111 -3.53 3.23 14.38
C TYR A 111 -2.71 3.66 15.60
N GLU A 112 -3.26 4.53 16.43
CA GLU A 112 -2.54 5.07 17.58
C GLU A 112 -2.12 3.99 18.58
N ARG A 113 -3.00 3.01 18.80
CA ARG A 113 -2.70 1.89 19.68
C ARG A 113 -1.57 1.04 19.12
N ASN A 114 -1.68 0.63 17.86
CA ASN A 114 -0.69 -0.21 17.22
C ASN A 114 0.67 0.49 17.13
N LEU A 115 0.70 1.77 16.76
CA LEU A 115 1.92 2.57 16.70
C LEU A 115 2.62 2.62 18.07
N ARG A 116 1.90 2.99 19.11
CA ARG A 116 2.46 3.11 20.47
C ARG A 116 2.94 1.76 21.01
N GLU A 117 2.14 0.70 20.85
CA GLU A 117 2.46 -0.62 21.40
C GLU A 117 3.63 -1.29 20.64
N ALA A 118 3.68 -1.19 19.31
CA ALA A 118 4.80 -1.70 18.53
C ALA A 118 6.12 -0.99 18.88
N LYS A 119 6.10 0.34 18.98
CA LYS A 119 7.29 1.11 19.40
C LYS A 119 7.74 0.75 20.81
N LYS A 120 6.82 0.55 21.74
CA LYS A 120 7.15 0.12 23.12
C LYS A 120 7.90 -1.22 23.14
N MET A 121 7.66 -2.07 22.16
CA MET A 121 8.36 -3.34 22.00
C MET A 121 9.67 -3.23 21.23
N GLY A 122 10.05 -2.04 20.76
CA GLY A 122 11.27 -1.81 20.00
C GLY A 122 11.21 -2.30 18.56
N ILE A 123 10.01 -2.58 18.03
CA ILE A 123 9.83 -2.93 16.62
C ILE A 123 9.91 -1.64 15.80
N PRO A 124 10.76 -1.56 14.74
CA PRO A 124 10.76 -0.43 13.82
C PRO A 124 9.41 -0.25 13.15
N VAL A 125 8.83 0.95 13.24
CA VAL A 125 7.49 1.25 12.75
C VAL A 125 7.48 2.27 11.64
N GLY A 126 6.61 2.06 10.65
CA GLY A 126 6.23 3.02 9.61
C GLY A 126 4.72 3.10 9.47
N THR A 127 4.27 4.20 8.91
CA THR A 127 2.84 4.41 8.63
C THR A 127 2.58 4.33 7.14
N TYR A 128 1.45 3.74 6.75
CA TYR A 128 0.98 3.85 5.39
C TYR A 128 -0.34 4.61 5.26
N HIS A 129 -0.50 5.28 4.13
CA HIS A 129 -1.72 5.95 3.70
C HIS A 129 -2.31 5.26 2.48
N PHE A 130 -3.58 4.86 2.56
CA PHE A 130 -4.28 4.27 1.42
C PHE A 130 -4.82 5.38 0.50
N PHE A 131 -4.26 5.44 -0.71
CA PHE A 131 -4.57 6.47 -1.69
C PHE A 131 -5.91 6.25 -2.35
N SER A 132 -6.75 7.29 -2.37
CA SER A 132 -8.01 7.31 -3.11
C SER A 132 -7.88 8.12 -4.41
N PRO A 133 -8.01 7.50 -5.59
CA PRO A 133 -7.82 8.20 -6.86
C PRO A 133 -8.89 9.24 -7.17
N LYS A 134 -10.04 9.21 -6.50
CA LYS A 134 -11.13 10.18 -6.68
C LYS A 134 -10.94 11.45 -5.86
N ALA A 135 -10.08 11.40 -4.85
CA ALA A 135 -9.90 12.45 -3.87
C ALA A 135 -8.74 13.38 -4.24
N SER A 136 -8.82 14.63 -3.79
CA SER A 136 -7.72 15.58 -3.95
C SER A 136 -6.46 15.10 -3.23
N GLY A 137 -5.32 15.07 -3.92
CA GLY A 137 -4.04 14.71 -3.33
C GLY A 137 -3.64 15.63 -2.17
N LEU A 138 -3.94 16.93 -2.29
CA LEU A 138 -3.68 17.90 -1.22
C LEU A 138 -4.53 17.61 0.03
N VAL A 139 -5.81 17.27 -0.13
CA VAL A 139 -6.68 16.96 1.01
C VAL A 139 -6.31 15.61 1.65
N GLN A 140 -5.86 14.63 0.84
CA GLN A 140 -5.29 13.39 1.36
C GLN A 140 -4.01 13.66 2.16
N PHE A 141 -3.13 14.55 1.67
CA PHE A 141 -1.96 14.98 2.43
C PHE A 141 -2.36 15.64 3.76
N GLN A 142 -3.38 16.50 3.78
CA GLN A 142 -3.88 17.11 5.02
C GLN A 142 -4.38 16.07 6.02
N ASN A 143 -5.14 15.07 5.57
CA ASN A 143 -5.54 13.95 6.41
C ASN A 143 -4.34 13.17 6.94
N PHE A 144 -3.38 12.82 6.06
CA PHE A 144 -2.16 12.13 6.45
C PHE A 144 -1.36 12.93 7.48
N SER A 145 -1.02 14.17 7.17
CA SER A 145 -0.16 15.01 8.00
C SER A 145 -0.76 15.37 9.36
N SER A 146 -2.08 15.43 9.46
CA SER A 146 -2.77 15.67 10.74
C SER A 146 -2.67 14.49 11.71
N ASN A 147 -2.33 13.31 11.22
CA ASN A 147 -2.26 12.06 11.99
C ASN A 147 -0.85 11.44 12.01
N PHE A 148 0.08 11.97 11.22
CA PHE A 148 1.45 11.47 11.09
C PHE A 148 2.42 12.34 11.89
N ASP A 149 2.86 11.84 13.05
CA ASP A 149 3.98 12.44 13.78
C ASP A 149 5.28 11.75 13.37
N ILE A 150 6.15 12.47 12.65
CA ILE A 150 7.44 11.95 12.16
C ILE A 150 8.36 11.49 13.31
N ASN A 151 8.26 12.09 14.50
CA ASN A 151 9.06 11.70 15.65
C ASN A 151 8.64 10.34 16.23
N MET A 152 7.45 9.89 15.90
CA MET A 152 6.94 8.58 16.28
C MET A 152 7.27 7.50 15.23
N GLN A 153 7.85 7.86 14.09
CA GLN A 153 8.18 6.93 13.02
C GLN A 153 9.66 6.55 13.05
N ASP A 154 9.94 5.33 12.61
CA ASP A 154 11.30 4.86 12.36
C ASP A 154 11.53 4.68 10.85
N LEU A 155 10.47 4.35 10.11
CA LEU A 155 10.52 4.02 8.70
C LEU A 155 9.93 5.13 7.83
N ILE A 156 10.41 5.21 6.60
CA ILE A 156 9.87 6.07 5.55
C ILE A 156 8.38 5.74 5.33
N PRO A 157 7.48 6.74 5.27
CA PRO A 157 6.06 6.48 5.06
C PRO A 157 5.79 5.81 3.71
N VAL A 158 4.76 4.98 3.67
CA VAL A 158 4.31 4.28 2.47
C VAL A 158 3.01 4.91 1.96
N ILE A 159 2.93 5.12 0.65
CA ILE A 159 1.68 5.46 -0.04
C ILE A 159 1.23 4.23 -0.81
N ASP A 160 0.10 3.71 -0.40
CA ASP A 160 -0.51 2.50 -0.92
C ASP A 160 -1.43 2.84 -2.10
N VAL A 161 -1.07 2.36 -3.30
CA VAL A 161 -1.68 2.72 -4.58
C VAL A 161 -2.09 1.47 -5.33
N GLU A 162 -3.33 1.02 -5.15
CA GLU A 162 -3.78 -0.27 -5.66
C GLU A 162 -4.78 -0.18 -6.83
N HIS A 163 -5.48 0.93 -6.95
CA HIS A 163 -6.50 1.07 -7.98
C HIS A 163 -6.58 2.50 -8.55
N ARG A 164 -6.96 2.59 -9.82
CA ARG A 164 -7.19 3.88 -10.50
C ARG A 164 -8.61 4.42 -10.32
N GLY A 165 -9.54 3.59 -9.95
CA GLY A 165 -10.95 3.93 -9.98
C GLY A 165 -11.45 4.24 -11.40
N ARG A 166 -12.48 5.07 -11.51
CA ARG A 166 -13.08 5.49 -12.79
C ARG A 166 -12.66 6.90 -13.23
N VAL A 167 -11.56 7.44 -12.67
CA VAL A 167 -11.04 8.76 -13.05
C VAL A 167 -10.16 8.67 -14.29
N SER A 168 -9.92 9.80 -14.97
CA SER A 168 -8.97 9.86 -16.07
C SER A 168 -7.54 9.60 -15.57
N LEU A 169 -6.70 9.06 -16.42
CA LEU A 169 -5.30 8.78 -16.07
C LEU A 169 -4.55 10.06 -15.69
N ALA A 170 -4.82 11.16 -16.41
CA ALA A 170 -4.22 12.46 -16.10
C ALA A 170 -4.62 12.96 -14.69
N TYR A 171 -5.90 12.86 -14.33
CA TYR A 171 -6.35 13.25 -13.00
C TYR A 171 -5.73 12.36 -11.91
N PHE A 172 -5.74 11.03 -12.11
CA PHE A 172 -5.09 10.08 -11.20
C PHE A 172 -3.63 10.48 -10.92
N HIS A 173 -2.83 10.69 -11.97
CA HIS A 173 -1.43 11.08 -11.79
C HIS A 173 -1.26 12.44 -11.14
N THR A 174 -2.12 13.41 -11.45
CA THR A 174 -2.09 14.72 -10.80
C THR A 174 -2.29 14.56 -9.29
N GLN A 175 -3.32 13.81 -8.86
CA GLN A 175 -3.61 13.66 -7.43
C GLN A 175 -2.52 12.87 -6.71
N LEU A 176 -2.01 11.78 -7.31
CA LEU A 176 -0.93 11.00 -6.72
C LEU A 176 0.36 11.82 -6.60
N LYS A 177 0.76 12.53 -7.66
CA LYS A 177 1.95 13.40 -7.62
C LYS A 177 1.82 14.48 -6.55
N THR A 178 0.67 15.15 -6.46
CA THR A 178 0.42 16.16 -5.43
C THR A 178 0.63 15.58 -4.03
N LEU A 179 0.04 14.41 -3.72
CA LEU A 179 0.22 13.78 -2.41
C LEU A 179 1.69 13.47 -2.12
N LEU A 180 2.38 12.84 -3.08
CA LEU A 180 3.80 12.45 -2.92
C LEU A 180 4.71 13.67 -2.73
N GLU A 181 4.50 14.73 -3.51
CA GLU A 181 5.30 15.96 -3.46
C GLU A 181 5.05 16.76 -2.18
N GLU A 182 3.81 16.79 -1.68
CA GLU A 182 3.50 17.43 -0.40
C GLU A 182 4.15 16.70 0.78
N ILE A 183 4.19 15.36 0.75
CA ILE A 183 4.92 14.57 1.76
C ILE A 183 6.42 14.85 1.67
N GLU A 184 7.00 14.80 0.47
CA GLU A 184 8.43 15.11 0.27
C GLU A 184 8.77 16.52 0.78
N ARG A 185 7.92 17.51 0.48
CA ARG A 185 8.10 18.90 0.91
C ARG A 185 8.01 19.07 2.43
N ALA A 186 7.04 18.40 3.07
CA ALA A 186 6.79 18.57 4.50
C ALA A 186 7.81 17.86 5.39
N TYR A 187 8.26 16.68 4.96
CA TYR A 187 9.08 15.80 5.81
C TYR A 187 10.53 15.62 5.29
N GLY A 188 10.87 16.19 4.14
CA GLY A 188 12.21 16.09 3.56
C GLY A 188 12.58 14.68 3.08
N VAL A 189 11.61 13.76 3.00
CA VAL A 189 11.81 12.37 2.59
C VAL A 189 10.78 11.97 1.52
N ARG A 190 11.24 11.23 0.51
CA ARG A 190 10.35 10.66 -0.50
C ARG A 190 9.66 9.43 0.07
N PRO A 191 8.32 9.40 0.07
CA PRO A 191 7.61 8.20 0.50
C PRO A 191 7.91 7.02 -0.43
N ILE A 192 7.75 5.82 0.08
CA ILE A 192 7.80 4.59 -0.70
C ILE A 192 6.42 4.37 -1.31
N ILE A 193 6.35 3.95 -2.56
CA ILE A 193 5.09 3.62 -3.22
C ILE A 193 4.86 2.12 -3.12
N TYR A 194 3.77 1.72 -2.45
CA TYR A 194 3.30 0.34 -2.50
C TYR A 194 2.29 0.16 -3.62
N THR A 195 2.40 -0.97 -4.33
CA THR A 195 1.48 -1.37 -5.40
C THR A 195 1.71 -2.82 -5.83
N GLY A 196 0.76 -3.40 -6.58
CA GLY A 196 0.94 -4.70 -7.23
C GLY A 196 1.67 -4.58 -8.57
N VAL A 197 2.37 -5.66 -9.00
CA VAL A 197 3.11 -5.73 -10.27
C VAL A 197 2.25 -5.28 -11.46
N ASN A 198 1.04 -5.84 -11.59
CA ASN A 198 0.16 -5.53 -12.72
C ASN A 198 -0.28 -4.07 -12.74
N PHE A 199 -0.57 -3.50 -11.57
CA PHE A 199 -0.96 -2.11 -11.47
C PHE A 199 0.20 -1.18 -11.81
N TYR A 200 1.40 -1.49 -11.31
CA TYR A 200 2.60 -0.75 -11.66
C TYR A 200 2.81 -0.71 -13.18
N ASN A 201 2.89 -1.89 -13.81
CA ASN A 201 3.16 -2.00 -15.25
C ASN A 201 2.10 -1.30 -16.12
N SER A 202 0.83 -1.29 -15.66
CA SER A 202 -0.28 -0.68 -16.40
C SER A 202 -0.38 0.83 -16.23
N TYR A 203 0.00 1.38 -15.07
CA TYR A 203 -0.35 2.76 -14.72
C TYR A 203 0.80 3.59 -14.18
N LEU A 204 1.86 3.01 -13.61
CA LEU A 204 2.90 3.77 -12.92
C LEU A 204 4.24 3.78 -13.67
N SER A 205 4.46 2.84 -14.57
CA SER A 205 5.74 2.68 -15.27
C SER A 205 6.18 3.96 -16.01
N GLY A 206 7.48 4.24 -15.97
CA GLY A 206 8.08 5.39 -16.63
C GLY A 206 7.91 6.73 -15.91
N MET A 207 7.03 6.83 -14.89
CA MET A 207 6.64 8.13 -14.32
C MET A 207 7.21 8.42 -12.93
N TYR A 208 7.47 7.42 -12.11
CA TYR A 208 7.83 7.59 -10.70
C TYR A 208 9.24 7.10 -10.37
N LYS A 209 10.17 7.17 -11.31
CA LYS A 209 11.54 6.62 -11.21
C LYS A 209 12.38 7.16 -10.04
N LYS A 210 12.01 8.31 -9.48
CA LYS A 210 12.70 8.88 -8.31
C LYS A 210 12.27 8.27 -6.97
N TYR A 211 11.23 7.43 -6.95
CA TYR A 211 10.68 6.82 -5.75
C TYR A 211 11.16 5.37 -5.60
N LYS A 212 11.25 4.90 -4.37
CA LYS A 212 11.42 3.49 -4.03
C LYS A 212 10.06 2.79 -4.08
N PHE A 213 10.06 1.49 -4.38
CA PHE A 213 8.84 0.70 -4.48
C PHE A 213 8.81 -0.44 -3.48
N PHE A 214 7.62 -0.68 -2.96
CA PHE A 214 7.22 -1.84 -2.20
C PHE A 214 6.19 -2.59 -3.04
N ILE A 215 6.54 -3.77 -3.57
CA ILE A 215 5.74 -4.45 -4.59
C ILE A 215 5.07 -5.69 -4.02
N ALA A 216 3.74 -5.77 -4.20
CA ALA A 216 2.98 -6.98 -3.94
C ALA A 216 3.04 -7.94 -5.13
N ARG A 217 3.46 -9.19 -4.85
CA ARG A 217 3.39 -10.31 -5.78
C ARG A 217 3.20 -11.59 -4.97
N TYR A 218 1.98 -12.10 -4.96
CA TYR A 218 1.62 -13.29 -4.19
C TYR A 218 1.82 -14.57 -5.01
N ASN A 219 1.93 -15.71 -4.30
CA ASN A 219 2.02 -17.05 -4.90
C ASN A 219 3.14 -17.19 -5.95
N SER A 220 4.28 -16.54 -5.71
CA SER A 220 5.44 -16.58 -6.58
C SER A 220 6.66 -17.07 -5.81
N GLU A 221 7.45 -17.92 -6.45
CA GLU A 221 8.76 -18.35 -5.93
C GLU A 221 9.89 -17.39 -6.28
N THR A 222 9.61 -16.41 -7.16
CA THR A 222 10.58 -15.42 -7.61
C THR A 222 10.18 -14.01 -7.17
N GLN A 223 11.19 -13.19 -6.93
CA GLN A 223 11.03 -11.77 -6.63
C GLN A 223 10.23 -11.05 -7.71
N PRO A 224 9.53 -9.94 -7.38
CA PRO A 224 8.78 -9.17 -8.38
C PRO A 224 9.73 -8.54 -9.40
N GLU A 225 9.34 -8.63 -10.67
CA GLU A 225 9.97 -7.92 -11.78
C GLU A 225 8.99 -6.92 -12.37
N LEU A 226 9.47 -5.73 -12.70
CA LEU A 226 8.70 -4.65 -13.30
C LEU A 226 9.18 -4.41 -14.74
N CYS A 227 8.35 -3.76 -15.54
CA CYS A 227 8.67 -3.52 -16.96
C CYS A 227 9.73 -2.43 -17.18
N ASP A 228 10.13 -1.71 -16.14
CA ASP A 228 11.22 -0.73 -16.17
C ASP A 228 12.12 -0.85 -14.92
N ASP A 229 13.30 -0.25 -15.01
CA ASP A 229 14.30 -0.28 -13.96
C ASP A 229 14.00 0.80 -12.92
N VAL A 230 13.43 0.36 -11.79
CA VAL A 230 13.17 1.18 -10.61
C VAL A 230 13.56 0.45 -9.34
N PRO A 231 13.90 1.15 -8.25
CA PRO A 231 14.34 0.50 -7.02
C PRO A 231 13.16 -0.17 -6.29
N ILE A 232 13.05 -1.49 -6.41
CA ILE A 232 12.13 -2.30 -5.59
C ILE A 232 12.88 -2.62 -4.30
N VAL A 233 12.46 -2.04 -3.18
CA VAL A 233 13.14 -2.21 -1.88
C VAL A 233 12.49 -3.28 -1.02
N MET A 234 11.18 -3.50 -1.18
CA MET A 234 10.41 -4.48 -0.42
C MET A 234 9.49 -5.29 -1.34
N TRP A 235 9.29 -6.53 -0.97
CA TRP A 235 8.37 -7.46 -1.61
C TRP A 235 7.35 -7.98 -0.59
N GLN A 236 6.06 -7.70 -0.81
CA GLN A 236 4.97 -8.35 -0.08
C GLN A 236 4.61 -9.65 -0.81
N PHE A 237 4.96 -10.77 -0.22
CA PHE A 237 4.90 -12.08 -0.87
C PHE A 237 3.66 -12.90 -0.50
N THR A 238 2.93 -12.53 0.56
CA THR A 238 1.68 -13.19 0.95
C THR A 238 0.79 -12.26 1.75
N SER A 239 -0.52 -12.41 1.56
CA SER A 239 -1.58 -11.84 2.41
C SER A 239 -2.17 -12.85 3.39
N GLU A 240 -1.64 -14.07 3.42
CA GLU A 240 -2.14 -15.18 4.24
C GLU A 240 -1.10 -15.65 5.27
N GLY A 241 -0.22 -14.75 5.71
CA GLY A 241 0.81 -15.04 6.70
C GLY A 241 0.23 -15.24 8.10
N TYR A 242 1.01 -15.90 8.96
CA TYR A 242 0.71 -16.07 10.38
C TYR A 242 1.87 -15.56 11.22
N ILE A 243 1.54 -14.73 12.21
CA ILE A 243 2.46 -14.16 13.18
C ILE A 243 1.92 -14.40 14.59
N ASN A 244 2.79 -14.81 15.49
CA ASN A 244 2.41 -14.98 16.89
C ASN A 244 1.93 -13.64 17.47
N GLY A 245 0.74 -13.65 18.10
CA GLY A 245 0.13 -12.44 18.66
C GLY A 245 -0.88 -11.75 17.75
N ILE A 246 -1.04 -12.19 16.49
CA ILE A 246 -2.06 -11.71 15.56
C ILE A 246 -3.07 -12.82 15.28
N ARG A 247 -4.36 -12.50 15.34
CA ARG A 247 -5.42 -13.44 14.98
C ARG A 247 -5.70 -13.40 13.49
N GLY A 248 -5.71 -14.58 12.86
CA GLY A 248 -5.98 -14.71 11.42
C GLY A 248 -4.78 -14.39 10.57
N HIS A 249 -5.05 -13.98 9.35
CA HIS A 249 -4.03 -13.69 8.36
C HIS A 249 -3.47 -12.28 8.50
N VAL A 250 -2.21 -12.14 8.13
CA VAL A 250 -1.50 -10.86 8.06
C VAL A 250 -0.61 -10.83 6.82
N ASP A 251 -0.52 -9.67 6.21
CA ASP A 251 0.38 -9.42 5.10
C ASP A 251 1.83 -9.54 5.56
N ARG A 252 2.64 -10.28 4.79
CA ARG A 252 4.06 -10.43 5.09
C ARG A 252 4.90 -9.98 3.92
N SER A 253 5.97 -9.29 4.27
CA SER A 253 6.93 -8.75 3.32
C SER A 253 8.37 -9.09 3.72
N CYS A 254 9.29 -8.83 2.81
CA CYS A 254 10.71 -8.88 3.08
C CYS A 254 11.44 -7.76 2.34
N LEU A 255 12.60 -7.38 2.84
CA LEU A 255 13.54 -6.57 2.07
C LEU A 255 14.16 -7.42 0.97
N LEU A 256 14.39 -6.82 -0.21
CA LEU A 256 15.11 -7.51 -1.28
C LEU A 256 16.62 -7.53 -1.03
N ASP A 257 17.34 -8.51 -1.60
CA ASP A 257 18.72 -8.88 -1.28
C ASP A 257 19.75 -7.74 -1.29
N ASN A 258 19.49 -6.67 -2.03
CA ASN A 258 20.40 -5.53 -2.13
C ASN A 258 20.10 -4.41 -1.13
N TYR A 259 19.07 -4.59 -0.28
CA TYR A 259 18.60 -3.58 0.66
C TYR A 259 18.62 -4.06 2.09
N SER A 260 18.84 -3.13 2.98
CA SER A 260 18.86 -3.32 4.43
C SER A 260 17.71 -2.51 5.07
N LEU A 261 17.49 -2.72 6.36
CA LEU A 261 16.52 -1.90 7.10
C LEU A 261 16.86 -0.41 7.01
N GLN A 262 18.15 -0.04 6.95
CA GLN A 262 18.59 1.35 6.82
C GLN A 262 18.05 2.03 5.55
N ASP A 263 17.82 1.27 4.47
CA ASP A 263 17.31 1.81 3.21
C ASP A 263 15.85 2.26 3.27
N ILE A 264 15.12 1.77 4.26
CA ILE A 264 13.71 2.15 4.51
C ILE A 264 13.54 2.95 5.81
N MET A 265 14.61 3.21 6.57
CA MET A 265 14.55 4.07 7.75
C MET A 265 14.49 5.56 7.37
N LEU A 266 13.82 6.34 8.22
CA LEU A 266 13.88 7.80 8.13
C LEU A 266 15.31 8.29 8.38
N PRO A 267 15.82 9.23 7.56
CA PRO A 267 17.08 9.88 7.85
C PRO A 267 16.97 10.64 9.17
N ARG A 268 17.91 10.41 10.06
CA ARG A 268 18.01 11.11 11.37
C ARG A 268 19.03 12.23 11.28
#